data_66fc1cfe19722f08246dc4d546e20981
#
_entry.id   66fc1cfe19722f08246dc4d546e20981
#
_cell.length_a   1.000
_cell.length_b   1.000
_cell.length_c   1.000
_cell.angle_alpha   90.00
_cell.angle_beta   90.00
_cell.angle_gamma   90.00
#
_symmetry.space_group_name_H-M   'P 1'
#
loop_
_entity.id
_entity.type
_entity.pdbx_description
1 polymer ?
#
loop_
_entity_poly.entity_id
_entity_poly.type
_entity_poly.pdbx_seq_one_letter_code
_entity_poly.pdbx_strand_id
1 'polypeptide(L)'
;MINAVGRDIPQEVIDATGKKVFEGVYAYDNYEYKKAAPTVHTVCDPKRSKMVENIHDALVKCGIKDGMTISFHHHFREGDYIVNMVMEEIHNMGIKDITICASSLGKAHDPIVPYIEDGTIVGIQSSGVRGKIGEAISTGKLRDLAIMRSHGGRVRAVESGEVHIDIAFIGAPTCDEYGNMRANGGKSDCGVLSYAMVDARYADKVVDRTLIPY
;
A
#
# COMPACT_ATOMS: atom_id res chain seq x y z
N MET A 1 -1.70 -0.80 31.28
CA MET A 1 -0.61 -1.84 31.36
C MET A 1 0.70 -1.22 30.89
N ILE A 2 1.76 -1.36 31.66
CA ILE A 2 3.06 -0.76 31.32
C ILE A 2 3.82 -1.66 30.33
N ASN A 3 4.25 -1.08 29.21
CA ASN A 3 5.05 -1.79 28.21
C ASN A 3 6.56 -1.81 28.56
N ALA A 4 7.38 -2.55 27.81
CA ALA A 4 8.81 -2.73 28.07
C ALA A 4 9.66 -1.45 28.00
N VAL A 5 9.13 -0.34 27.50
CA VAL A 5 9.80 0.98 27.51
C VAL A 5 9.20 1.93 28.53
N GLY A 6 8.43 1.41 29.50
CA GLY A 6 7.91 2.16 30.64
C GLY A 6 6.69 3.04 30.34
N ARG A 7 6.01 2.86 29.19
CA ARG A 7 4.79 3.61 28.87
C ARG A 7 3.56 2.84 29.35
N ASP A 8 2.65 3.57 29.98
CA ASP A 8 1.34 3.01 30.28
C ASP A 8 0.45 3.03 29.05
N ILE A 9 -0.05 1.85 28.68
CA ILE A 9 -0.97 1.67 27.55
C ILE A 9 -2.37 1.48 28.15
N PRO A 10 -3.33 2.35 27.83
CA PRO A 10 -4.71 2.23 28.31
C PRO A 10 -5.31 0.86 27.98
N GLN A 11 -6.08 0.30 28.91
CA GLN A 11 -6.67 -1.03 28.73
C GLN A 11 -7.64 -1.06 27.56
N GLU A 12 -8.39 0.03 27.35
CA GLU A 12 -9.31 0.17 26.23
C GLU A 12 -8.63 0.04 24.85
N VAL A 13 -7.37 0.47 24.74
CA VAL A 13 -6.59 0.32 23.49
C VAL A 13 -6.20 -1.14 23.27
N ILE A 14 -5.84 -1.84 24.33
CA ILE A 14 -5.50 -3.27 24.28
C ILE A 14 -6.73 -4.07 23.88
N ASP A 15 -7.85 -3.79 24.50
CA ASP A 15 -9.12 -4.49 24.28
C ASP A 15 -9.64 -4.25 22.85
N ALA A 16 -9.55 -3.00 22.36
CA ALA A 16 -9.99 -2.63 21.04
C ALA A 16 -9.12 -3.23 19.92
N THR A 17 -7.82 -3.42 20.17
CA THR A 17 -6.89 -3.93 19.16
C THR A 17 -6.65 -5.43 19.25
N GLY A 18 -6.95 -6.07 20.37
CA GLY A 18 -6.60 -7.46 20.66
C GLY A 18 -5.08 -7.74 20.66
N LYS A 19 -4.26 -6.69 20.71
CA LYS A 19 -2.81 -6.80 20.63
C LYS A 19 -2.16 -6.78 21.98
N LYS A 20 -1.08 -7.54 22.15
CA LYS A 20 -0.23 -7.47 23.33
C LYS A 20 0.56 -6.17 23.35
N VAL A 21 0.81 -5.65 24.54
CA VAL A 21 1.75 -4.54 24.71
C VAL A 21 3.17 -4.97 24.32
N PHE A 22 3.99 -4.01 23.96
CA PHE A 22 5.39 -4.28 23.62
C PHE A 22 6.16 -4.82 24.83
N GLU A 23 6.65 -6.04 24.72
CA GLU A 23 7.33 -6.80 25.79
C GLU A 23 8.87 -6.67 25.71
N GLY A 24 9.38 -5.95 24.72
CA GLY A 24 10.81 -5.73 24.48
C GLY A 24 11.28 -6.33 23.16
N VAL A 25 12.48 -5.91 22.74
CA VAL A 25 13.07 -6.34 21.44
C VAL A 25 13.41 -7.83 21.40
N TYR A 26 13.63 -8.46 22.55
CA TYR A 26 13.97 -9.88 22.67
C TYR A 26 12.79 -10.78 23.06
N ALA A 27 11.60 -10.23 23.23
CA ALA A 27 10.42 -11.02 23.62
C ALA A 27 9.97 -12.03 22.55
N TYR A 28 10.50 -11.91 21.35
CA TYR A 28 10.11 -12.70 20.18
C TYR A 28 11.23 -13.65 19.69
N ASP A 29 12.19 -14.01 20.55
CA ASP A 29 13.30 -14.88 20.20
C ASP A 29 12.90 -16.25 19.64
N ASN A 30 11.68 -16.69 19.93
CA ASN A 30 11.11 -17.94 19.42
C ASN A 30 10.06 -17.71 18.31
N TYR A 31 10.03 -16.52 17.69
CA TYR A 31 9.10 -16.24 16.62
C TYR A 31 9.49 -17.01 15.36
N GLU A 32 8.67 -18.00 15.00
CA GLU A 32 8.83 -18.68 13.71
C GLU A 32 8.46 -17.71 12.58
N TYR A 33 9.48 -17.27 11.88
CA TYR A 33 9.30 -16.44 10.69
C TYR A 33 8.82 -17.29 9.53
N LYS A 34 7.57 -17.09 9.12
CA LYS A 34 7.02 -17.73 7.93
C LYS A 34 7.06 -16.76 6.77
N LYS A 35 7.85 -17.07 5.77
CA LYS A 35 7.89 -16.29 4.54
C LYS A 35 6.68 -16.64 3.68
N ALA A 36 5.93 -15.66 3.23
CA ALA A 36 4.85 -15.85 2.28
C ALA A 36 5.42 -16.31 0.92
N ALA A 37 4.73 -17.23 0.27
CA ALA A 37 5.05 -17.57 -1.12
C ALA A 37 4.62 -16.42 -2.06
N PRO A 38 5.35 -16.16 -3.13
CA PRO A 38 4.90 -15.22 -4.17
C PRO A 38 3.54 -15.67 -4.71
N THR A 39 2.60 -14.72 -4.79
CA THR A 39 1.24 -14.99 -5.28
C THR A 39 1.09 -14.70 -6.78
N VAL A 40 1.91 -13.82 -7.31
CA VAL A 40 1.90 -13.50 -8.74
C VAL A 40 2.71 -14.52 -9.51
N HIS A 41 2.03 -15.28 -10.34
CA HIS A 41 2.63 -16.17 -11.32
C HIS A 41 2.67 -15.46 -12.67
N THR A 42 3.86 -15.27 -13.20
CA THR A 42 4.04 -14.67 -14.52
C THR A 42 3.54 -15.65 -15.58
N VAL A 43 2.39 -15.37 -16.15
CA VAL A 43 1.91 -16.04 -17.36
C VAL A 43 2.08 -15.05 -18.50
N CYS A 44 3.08 -15.29 -19.34
CA CYS A 44 3.28 -14.51 -20.55
C CYS A 44 2.67 -15.28 -21.73
N ASP A 45 1.53 -14.80 -22.22
CA ASP A 45 1.03 -15.21 -23.53
C ASP A 45 1.44 -14.15 -24.55
N PRO A 46 2.39 -14.46 -25.44
CA PRO A 46 2.88 -13.49 -26.41
C PRO A 46 1.83 -13.04 -27.44
N LYS A 47 0.67 -13.65 -27.42
CA LYS A 47 -0.46 -13.30 -28.29
C LYS A 47 -1.50 -12.41 -27.60
N ARG A 48 -1.32 -12.12 -26.30
CA ARG A 48 -2.32 -11.40 -25.49
C ARG A 48 -1.69 -10.24 -24.76
N SER A 49 -1.96 -9.04 -25.23
CA SER A 49 -1.66 -7.81 -24.50
C SER A 49 -2.42 -7.74 -23.17
N LYS A 50 -1.76 -7.27 -22.12
CA LYS A 50 -2.36 -7.00 -20.80
C LYS A 50 -2.81 -5.54 -20.64
N MET A 51 -2.66 -4.73 -21.67
CA MET A 51 -3.04 -3.31 -21.62
C MET A 51 -4.52 -3.14 -21.29
N VAL A 52 -4.81 -2.07 -20.57
CA VAL A 52 -6.16 -1.59 -20.25
C VAL A 52 -6.24 -0.10 -20.58
N GLU A 53 -7.45 0.40 -20.84
CA GLU A 53 -7.62 1.76 -21.32
C GLU A 53 -7.50 2.79 -20.20
N ASN A 54 -7.97 2.44 -19.00
CA ASN A 54 -8.07 3.37 -17.86
C ASN A 54 -7.99 2.65 -16.52
N ILE A 55 -8.01 3.43 -15.43
CA ILE A 55 -7.95 2.93 -14.05
C ILE A 55 -9.19 2.11 -13.70
N HIS A 56 -10.37 2.52 -14.16
CA HIS A 56 -11.62 1.78 -13.93
C HIS A 56 -11.51 0.34 -14.44
N ASP A 57 -11.12 0.18 -15.69
CA ASP A 57 -10.96 -1.14 -16.30
C ASP A 57 -9.91 -1.99 -15.58
N ALA A 58 -8.83 -1.36 -15.11
CA ALA A 58 -7.82 -2.04 -14.31
C ALA A 58 -8.40 -2.56 -12.98
N LEU A 59 -9.15 -1.73 -12.26
CA LEU A 59 -9.79 -2.09 -11.00
C LEU A 59 -10.82 -3.21 -11.20
N VAL A 60 -11.67 -3.10 -12.23
CA VAL A 60 -12.65 -4.13 -12.58
C VAL A 60 -11.96 -5.46 -12.92
N LYS A 61 -10.93 -5.44 -13.76
CA LYS A 61 -10.15 -6.65 -14.10
C LYS A 61 -9.44 -7.27 -12.90
N CYS A 62 -8.99 -6.45 -11.96
CA CYS A 62 -8.39 -6.92 -10.71
C CYS A 62 -9.43 -7.47 -9.73
N GLY A 63 -10.71 -7.19 -9.94
CA GLY A 63 -11.79 -7.65 -9.07
C GLY A 63 -11.82 -6.91 -7.74
N ILE A 64 -11.64 -5.58 -7.77
CA ILE A 64 -11.70 -4.73 -6.57
C ILE A 64 -12.96 -4.98 -5.76
N LYS A 65 -12.82 -5.02 -4.42
CA LYS A 65 -13.91 -5.24 -3.46
C LYS A 65 -13.67 -4.46 -2.18
N ASP A 66 -14.72 -4.29 -1.39
CA ASP A 66 -14.63 -3.78 -0.04
C ASP A 66 -13.64 -4.60 0.80
N GLY A 67 -12.93 -3.93 1.69
CA GLY A 67 -12.00 -4.54 2.63
C GLY A 67 -10.61 -4.88 2.07
N MET A 68 -10.35 -4.62 0.79
CA MET A 68 -9.06 -4.93 0.19
C MET A 68 -7.94 -4.00 0.67
N THR A 69 -6.72 -4.54 0.66
CA THR A 69 -5.49 -3.77 0.85
C THR A 69 -4.86 -3.44 -0.49
N ILE A 70 -4.71 -2.14 -0.75
CA ILE A 70 -4.14 -1.63 -1.99
C ILE A 70 -2.79 -1.01 -1.71
N SER A 71 -1.78 -1.50 -2.41
CA SER A 71 -0.42 -1.00 -2.30
C SER A 71 -0.12 0.02 -3.38
N PHE A 72 0.63 1.04 -2.98
CA PHE A 72 1.14 2.05 -3.90
C PHE A 72 2.65 2.16 -3.73
N HIS A 73 3.35 2.00 -4.82
CA HIS A 73 4.76 2.32 -4.89
C HIS A 73 4.97 3.42 -5.92
N HIS A 74 5.25 4.61 -5.43
CA HIS A 74 5.45 5.81 -6.23
C HIS A 74 6.92 6.24 -6.17
N HIS A 75 7.51 6.39 -7.33
CA HIS A 75 8.90 6.84 -7.47
C HIS A 75 9.03 8.36 -7.59
N PHE A 76 7.92 9.05 -7.84
CA PHE A 76 7.92 10.45 -8.27
C PHE A 76 7.69 11.45 -7.15
N ARG A 77 7.72 11.00 -5.91
CA ARG A 77 7.60 11.84 -4.70
C ARG A 77 6.33 12.69 -4.72
N GLU A 78 6.46 14.01 -4.55
CA GLU A 78 5.30 14.91 -4.41
C GLU A 78 4.60 15.23 -5.73
N GLY A 79 5.13 14.79 -6.87
CA GLY A 79 4.48 14.91 -8.18
C GLY A 79 3.65 13.70 -8.60
N ASP A 80 3.58 12.68 -7.76
CA ASP A 80 2.85 11.46 -8.07
C ASP A 80 1.41 11.52 -7.58
N TYR A 81 0.47 11.53 -8.51
CA TYR A 81 -0.96 11.58 -8.24
C TYR A 81 -1.67 10.23 -8.40
N ILE A 82 -0.95 9.12 -8.59
CA ILE A 82 -1.55 7.80 -8.79
C ILE A 82 -2.46 7.44 -7.61
N VAL A 83 -2.02 7.67 -6.38
CA VAL A 83 -2.83 7.42 -5.18
C VAL A 83 -4.16 8.16 -5.26
N ASN A 84 -4.11 9.45 -5.61
CA ASN A 84 -5.32 10.28 -5.69
C ASN A 84 -6.28 9.76 -6.76
N MET A 85 -5.77 9.47 -7.96
CA MET A 85 -6.58 9.01 -9.10
C MET A 85 -7.22 7.65 -8.86
N VAL A 86 -6.48 6.72 -8.26
CA VAL A 86 -6.99 5.39 -7.95
C VAL A 86 -8.02 5.47 -6.82
N MET A 87 -7.77 6.26 -5.78
CA MET A 87 -8.72 6.39 -4.67
C MET A 87 -9.98 7.15 -5.06
N GLU A 88 -9.87 8.14 -5.95
CA GLU A 88 -11.03 8.80 -6.55
C GLU A 88 -11.91 7.82 -7.32
N GLU A 89 -11.30 6.95 -8.16
CA GLU A 89 -12.04 5.95 -8.91
C GLU A 89 -12.70 4.91 -8.01
N ILE A 90 -11.97 4.42 -6.98
CA ILE A 90 -12.52 3.48 -5.99
C ILE A 90 -13.72 4.10 -5.26
N HIS A 91 -13.62 5.37 -4.87
CA HIS A 91 -14.72 6.09 -4.25
C HIS A 91 -15.92 6.21 -5.21
N ASN A 92 -15.70 6.58 -6.48
CA ASN A 92 -16.74 6.69 -7.50
C ASN A 92 -17.42 5.35 -7.80
N MET A 93 -16.71 4.24 -7.68
CA MET A 93 -17.26 2.88 -7.78
C MET A 93 -18.08 2.47 -6.54
N GLY A 94 -18.11 3.26 -5.49
CA GLY A 94 -18.82 2.97 -4.24
C GLY A 94 -18.15 1.93 -3.36
N ILE A 95 -16.89 1.58 -3.63
CA ILE A 95 -16.10 0.62 -2.85
C ILE A 95 -15.67 1.27 -1.53
N LYS A 96 -15.72 0.50 -0.45
CA LYS A 96 -15.46 0.95 0.92
C LYS A 96 -14.44 0.06 1.63
N ASP A 97 -14.05 0.48 2.83
CA ASP A 97 -13.22 -0.30 3.76
C ASP A 97 -11.80 -0.61 3.24
N ILE A 98 -11.25 0.26 2.39
CA ILE A 98 -9.92 0.07 1.81
C ILE A 98 -8.81 0.36 2.84
N THR A 99 -7.81 -0.51 2.89
CA THR A 99 -6.54 -0.24 3.56
C THR A 99 -5.49 0.17 2.53
N ILE A 100 -4.89 1.33 2.71
CA ILE A 100 -3.76 1.79 1.88
C ILE A 100 -2.44 1.27 2.47
N CYS A 101 -1.64 0.58 1.67
CA CYS A 101 -0.28 0.17 2.00
C CYS A 101 0.72 0.89 1.09
N ALA A 102 1.21 2.06 1.52
CA ALA A 102 2.12 2.89 0.74
C ALA A 102 3.47 3.09 1.46
N SER A 103 4.54 3.32 0.71
CA SER A 103 5.85 3.61 1.30
C SER A 103 5.86 4.93 2.07
N SER A 104 5.16 5.96 1.55
CA SER A 104 4.90 7.21 2.28
C SER A 104 3.72 7.96 1.65
N LEU A 105 3.05 8.77 2.46
CA LEU A 105 1.99 9.66 2.01
C LEU A 105 2.36 11.10 2.39
N GLY A 106 2.48 11.96 1.39
CA GLY A 106 2.86 13.38 1.54
C GLY A 106 1.72 14.32 1.24
N LYS A 107 2.02 15.62 1.22
CA LYS A 107 1.03 16.67 0.94
C LYS A 107 0.33 16.54 -0.41
N ALA A 108 1.00 15.99 -1.42
CA ALA A 108 0.39 15.73 -2.73
C ALA A 108 -0.82 14.79 -2.64
N HIS A 109 -0.90 13.98 -1.59
CA HIS A 109 -1.99 13.03 -1.36
C HIS A 109 -3.08 13.58 -0.42
N ASP A 110 -2.99 14.82 0.05
CA ASP A 110 -4.03 15.47 0.89
C ASP A 110 -5.46 15.38 0.29
N PRO A 111 -5.67 15.34 -1.04
CA PRO A 111 -7.00 15.15 -1.62
C PRO A 111 -7.73 13.87 -1.22
N ILE A 112 -7.04 12.84 -0.68
CA ILE A 112 -7.72 11.60 -0.23
C ILE A 112 -8.33 11.70 1.17
N VAL A 113 -8.14 12.81 1.90
CA VAL A 113 -8.68 12.99 3.27
C VAL A 113 -10.21 12.82 3.33
N PRO A 114 -11.03 13.35 2.40
CA PRO A 114 -12.46 13.09 2.39
C PRO A 114 -12.83 11.60 2.35
N TYR A 115 -12.01 10.78 1.71
CA TYR A 115 -12.22 9.32 1.62
C TYR A 115 -11.88 8.58 2.92
N ILE A 116 -11.11 9.19 3.80
CA ILE A 116 -10.93 8.72 5.19
C ILE A 116 -12.19 9.03 6.00
N GLU A 117 -12.74 10.24 5.84
CA GLU A 117 -13.90 10.72 6.60
C GLU A 117 -15.19 9.98 6.23
N ASP A 118 -15.32 9.52 4.98
CA ASP A 118 -16.52 8.81 4.50
C ASP A 118 -16.42 7.28 4.59
N GLY A 119 -15.28 6.75 5.09
CA GLY A 119 -15.07 5.32 5.25
C GLY A 119 -14.66 4.57 3.99
N THR A 120 -14.32 5.25 2.90
CA THR A 120 -13.69 4.62 1.73
C THR A 120 -12.32 4.09 2.11
N ILE A 121 -11.53 4.89 2.85
CA ILE A 121 -10.25 4.50 3.43
C ILE A 121 -10.41 4.33 4.93
N VAL A 122 -10.11 3.15 5.44
CA VAL A 122 -10.27 2.84 6.87
C VAL A 122 -8.95 2.51 7.56
N GLY A 123 -7.94 2.07 6.83
CA GLY A 123 -6.65 1.70 7.37
C GLY A 123 -5.49 2.27 6.54
N ILE A 124 -4.37 2.56 7.19
CA ILE A 124 -3.14 3.02 6.52
C ILE A 124 -1.93 2.28 7.08
N GLN A 125 -1.14 1.70 6.19
CA GLN A 125 0.14 1.09 6.50
C GLN A 125 1.23 1.78 5.70
N SER A 126 2.19 2.41 6.39
CA SER A 126 3.17 3.27 5.74
C SER A 126 4.48 3.34 6.51
N SER A 127 5.52 3.88 5.90
CA SER A 127 6.76 4.28 6.61
C SER A 127 6.71 5.72 7.11
N GLY A 128 5.77 6.52 6.61
CA GLY A 128 5.57 7.90 7.04
C GLY A 128 4.37 8.56 6.39
N VAL A 129 3.67 9.36 7.18
CA VAL A 129 2.51 10.13 6.74
C VAL A 129 2.70 11.59 7.14
N ARG A 130 2.33 12.51 6.25
CA ARG A 130 2.48 13.96 6.44
C ARG A 130 1.24 14.68 5.94
N GLY A 131 1.19 16.01 6.17
CA GLY A 131 0.11 16.86 5.69
C GLY A 131 -1.22 16.58 6.39
N LYS A 132 -2.30 16.87 5.71
CA LYS A 132 -3.66 16.70 6.24
C LYS A 132 -4.04 15.25 6.53
N ILE A 133 -3.42 14.27 5.85
CA ILE A 133 -3.62 12.85 6.14
C ILE A 133 -3.08 12.54 7.55
N GLY A 134 -1.86 13.03 7.87
CA GLY A 134 -1.28 12.87 9.21
C GLY A 134 -2.13 13.52 10.29
N GLU A 135 -2.70 14.69 10.01
CA GLU A 135 -3.64 15.37 10.89
C GLU A 135 -4.93 14.54 11.09
N ALA A 136 -5.53 14.05 10.02
CA ALA A 136 -6.73 13.22 10.08
C ALA A 136 -6.52 11.97 10.95
N ILE A 137 -5.39 11.28 10.78
CA ILE A 137 -5.02 10.13 11.61
C ILE A 137 -4.85 10.54 13.08
N SER A 138 -4.10 11.62 13.33
CA SER A 138 -3.79 12.07 14.69
C SER A 138 -5.02 12.58 15.46
N THR A 139 -6.04 13.01 14.73
CA THR A 139 -7.33 13.46 15.31
C THR A 139 -8.39 12.36 15.34
N GLY A 140 -8.03 11.11 15.03
CA GLY A 140 -8.92 9.96 15.15
C GLY A 140 -9.98 9.82 14.07
N LYS A 141 -9.78 10.43 12.89
CA LYS A 141 -10.71 10.31 11.77
C LYS A 141 -10.60 8.97 11.02
N LEU A 142 -9.44 8.31 11.13
CA LEU A 142 -9.26 6.99 10.54
C LEU A 142 -9.94 5.94 11.44
N ARG A 143 -10.84 5.13 10.86
CA ARG A 143 -11.62 4.13 11.62
C ARG A 143 -10.74 3.04 12.22
N ASP A 144 -9.83 2.51 11.41
CA ASP A 144 -8.92 1.45 11.81
C ASP A 144 -7.53 2.01 12.15
N LEU A 145 -6.51 1.17 12.23
CA LEU A 145 -5.20 1.59 12.66
C LEU A 145 -4.35 2.17 11.52
N ALA A 146 -3.61 3.23 11.84
CA ALA A 146 -2.46 3.62 11.06
C ALA A 146 -1.21 2.91 11.61
N ILE A 147 -0.63 2.01 10.83
CA ILE A 147 0.54 1.23 11.24
C ILE A 147 1.78 1.77 10.53
N MET A 148 2.69 2.32 11.31
CA MET A 148 3.97 2.83 10.79
C MET A 148 5.06 1.77 10.93
N ARG A 149 5.74 1.48 9.82
CA ARG A 149 6.87 0.56 9.78
C ARG A 149 8.08 1.23 9.17
N SER A 150 9.28 0.80 9.60
CA SER A 150 10.49 1.16 8.86
C SER A 150 10.45 0.57 7.45
N HIS A 151 11.32 1.04 6.58
CA HIS A 151 11.43 0.55 5.22
C HIS A 151 11.63 -0.97 5.17
N GLY A 152 12.62 -1.49 5.90
CA GLY A 152 12.83 -2.94 6.00
C GLY A 152 11.69 -3.67 6.71
N GLY A 153 11.06 -3.04 7.70
CA GLY A 153 9.90 -3.58 8.41
C GLY A 153 8.68 -3.77 7.51
N ARG A 154 8.46 -2.88 6.53
CA ARG A 154 7.40 -3.05 5.54
C ARG A 154 7.69 -4.25 4.63
N VAL A 155 8.90 -4.34 4.11
CA VAL A 155 9.31 -5.49 3.28
C VAL A 155 9.11 -6.80 4.03
N ARG A 156 9.62 -6.87 5.27
CA ARG A 156 9.43 -8.04 6.11
C ARG A 156 7.95 -8.40 6.31
N ALA A 157 7.12 -7.41 6.61
CA ALA A 157 5.69 -7.63 6.88
C ALA A 157 4.95 -8.19 5.65
N VAL A 158 5.29 -7.75 4.44
CA VAL A 158 4.75 -8.30 3.19
C VAL A 158 5.29 -9.71 2.94
N GLU A 159 6.61 -9.91 3.04
CA GLU A 159 7.24 -11.22 2.81
C GLU A 159 6.80 -12.30 3.80
N SER A 160 6.51 -11.92 5.05
CA SER A 160 6.04 -12.85 6.08
C SER A 160 4.54 -13.11 6.05
N GLY A 161 3.79 -12.41 5.16
CA GLY A 161 2.34 -12.49 5.12
C GLY A 161 1.62 -11.78 6.28
N GLU A 162 2.34 -10.98 7.09
CA GLU A 162 1.72 -10.11 8.10
C GLU A 162 0.85 -9.04 7.44
N VAL A 163 1.27 -8.60 6.25
CA VAL A 163 0.52 -7.71 5.37
C VAL A 163 0.26 -8.44 4.07
N HIS A 164 -1.00 -8.70 3.77
CA HIS A 164 -1.44 -9.16 2.47
C HIS A 164 -1.79 -7.96 1.59
N ILE A 165 -1.37 -7.98 0.32
CA ILE A 165 -1.68 -6.97 -0.68
C ILE A 165 -2.55 -7.62 -1.75
N ASP A 166 -3.78 -7.12 -1.90
CA ASP A 166 -4.70 -7.62 -2.93
C ASP A 166 -4.34 -7.04 -4.30
N ILE A 167 -4.11 -5.72 -4.37
CA ILE A 167 -3.76 -5.04 -5.62
C ILE A 167 -2.59 -4.08 -5.36
N ALA A 168 -1.52 -4.22 -6.14
CA ALA A 168 -0.38 -3.30 -6.11
C ALA A 168 -0.37 -2.40 -7.35
N PHE A 169 -0.40 -1.10 -7.13
CA PHE A 169 -0.17 -0.10 -8.17
C PHE A 169 1.29 0.33 -8.15
N ILE A 170 1.98 0.10 -9.26
CA ILE A 170 3.40 0.39 -9.40
C ILE A 170 3.59 1.42 -10.52
N GLY A 171 4.19 2.56 -10.19
CA GLY A 171 4.63 3.54 -11.19
C GLY A 171 6.03 3.21 -11.68
N ALA A 172 6.21 3.07 -12.98
CA ALA A 172 7.52 2.88 -13.60
C ALA A 172 7.72 3.83 -14.79
N PRO A 173 8.96 4.26 -15.08
CA PRO A 173 9.26 5.10 -16.26
C PRO A 173 8.87 4.47 -17.58
N THR A 174 8.98 3.15 -17.67
CA THR A 174 8.60 2.38 -18.87
C THR A 174 8.02 1.03 -18.47
N CYS A 175 7.01 0.60 -19.21
CA CYS A 175 6.51 -0.77 -19.19
C CYS A 175 6.22 -1.26 -20.62
N ASP A 176 6.11 -2.57 -20.78
CA ASP A 176 5.62 -3.18 -22.01
C ASP A 176 4.17 -3.70 -21.85
N GLU A 177 3.60 -4.15 -22.96
CA GLU A 177 2.24 -4.69 -22.99
C GLU A 177 2.04 -6.01 -22.22
N TYR A 178 3.13 -6.59 -21.75
CA TYR A 178 3.12 -7.83 -20.95
C TYR A 178 3.27 -7.57 -19.44
N GLY A 179 3.49 -6.30 -19.05
CA GLY A 179 3.65 -5.88 -17.66
C GLY A 179 5.09 -5.99 -17.14
N ASN A 180 6.10 -6.01 -18.02
CA ASN A 180 7.49 -5.89 -17.60
C ASN A 180 7.83 -4.41 -17.40
N MET A 181 8.39 -4.08 -16.25
CA MET A 181 8.68 -2.72 -15.82
C MET A 181 10.18 -2.46 -15.77
N ARG A 182 10.59 -1.25 -16.13
CA ARG A 182 11.97 -0.77 -16.01
C ARG A 182 12.02 0.55 -15.24
N ALA A 183 13.13 0.72 -14.52
CA ALA A 183 13.42 1.92 -13.76
C ALA A 183 14.02 3.06 -14.60
N ASN A 184 14.31 2.81 -15.85
CA ASN A 184 14.98 3.73 -16.77
C ASN A 184 14.39 3.66 -18.18
N GLY A 185 14.83 4.59 -19.02
CA GLY A 185 14.44 4.66 -20.45
C GLY A 185 13.13 5.40 -20.69
N GLY A 186 12.54 6.01 -19.69
CA GLY A 186 11.38 6.88 -19.80
C GLY A 186 11.74 8.37 -19.72
N LYS A 187 10.73 9.23 -19.59
CA LYS A 187 10.92 10.67 -19.40
C LYS A 187 11.49 11.04 -18.03
N SER A 188 11.31 10.16 -17.03
CA SER A 188 11.77 10.38 -15.67
C SER A 188 12.24 9.07 -15.09
N ASP A 189 13.54 8.85 -15.15
CA ASP A 189 14.15 7.66 -14.56
C ASP A 189 14.05 7.70 -13.04
N CYS A 190 13.70 6.58 -12.42
CA CYS A 190 13.44 6.51 -10.99
C CYS A 190 14.52 5.77 -10.19
N GLY A 191 15.50 5.18 -10.84
CA GLY A 191 16.55 4.40 -10.17
C GLY A 191 16.07 3.04 -9.67
N VAL A 192 16.47 2.63 -8.47
CA VAL A 192 16.17 1.29 -7.95
C VAL A 192 14.69 1.12 -7.64
N LEU A 193 14.08 0.04 -8.14
CA LEU A 193 12.66 -0.27 -7.94
C LEU A 193 12.31 -0.70 -6.51
N SER A 194 13.29 -1.13 -5.70
CA SER A 194 13.17 -1.38 -4.26
C SER A 194 11.85 -2.07 -3.84
N TYR A 195 10.94 -1.34 -3.16
CA TYR A 195 9.67 -1.89 -2.68
C TYR A 195 8.75 -2.40 -3.77
N ALA A 196 8.79 -1.83 -4.98
CA ALA A 196 8.01 -2.29 -6.10
C ALA A 196 8.26 -3.78 -6.41
N MET A 197 9.49 -4.25 -6.20
CA MET A 197 9.83 -5.67 -6.38
C MET A 197 9.14 -6.57 -5.36
N VAL A 198 8.99 -6.10 -4.12
CA VAL A 198 8.31 -6.85 -3.06
C VAL A 198 6.81 -6.87 -3.33
N ASP A 199 6.23 -5.71 -3.62
CA ASP A 199 4.82 -5.61 -3.95
C ASP A 199 4.47 -6.46 -5.18
N ALA A 200 5.29 -6.41 -6.25
CA ALA A 200 5.08 -7.21 -7.44
C ALA A 200 5.19 -8.74 -7.20
N ARG A 201 5.95 -9.15 -6.20
CA ARG A 201 6.12 -10.59 -5.87
C ARG A 201 5.01 -11.15 -5.02
N TYR A 202 4.43 -10.35 -4.14
CA TYR A 202 3.54 -10.84 -3.08
C TYR A 202 2.12 -10.31 -3.17
N ALA A 203 1.81 -9.35 -4.04
CA ALA A 203 0.44 -8.92 -4.30
C ALA A 203 -0.29 -9.96 -5.17
N ASP A 204 -1.60 -10.11 -4.97
CA ASP A 204 -2.42 -10.99 -5.80
C ASP A 204 -2.54 -10.49 -7.22
N LYS A 205 -2.60 -9.17 -7.40
CA LYS A 205 -2.65 -8.48 -8.69
C LYS A 205 -1.70 -7.31 -8.72
N VAL A 206 -1.12 -7.06 -9.88
CA VAL A 206 -0.22 -5.91 -10.10
C VAL A 206 -0.75 -5.10 -11.27
N VAL A 207 -0.88 -3.81 -11.06
CA VAL A 207 -1.20 -2.82 -12.08
C VAL A 207 0.00 -1.91 -12.26
N ASP A 208 0.54 -1.89 -13.46
CA ASP A 208 1.60 -0.95 -13.83
C ASP A 208 1.02 0.27 -14.53
N ARG A 209 1.54 1.42 -14.18
CA ARG A 209 1.29 2.65 -14.92
C ARG A 209 2.58 3.28 -15.37
N THR A 210 2.77 3.28 -16.67
CA THR A 210 3.77 4.12 -17.32
C THR A 210 3.26 5.56 -17.35
N LEU A 211 4.11 6.51 -17.02
CA LEU A 211 3.80 7.92 -17.26
C LEU A 211 3.73 8.14 -18.77
N ILE A 212 2.52 8.06 -19.31
CA ILE A 212 2.27 8.59 -20.65
C ILE A 212 2.36 10.10 -20.52
N PRO A 213 3.24 10.77 -21.25
CA PRO A 213 3.29 12.23 -21.23
C PRO A 213 2.03 12.79 -21.88
N TYR A 214 1.45 13.76 -21.22
CA TYR A 214 0.57 14.70 -21.89
C TYR A 214 1.37 15.53 -22.87
#